data_89d761f197e2a4b1d1d8e5d743438108
#
_entry.id   89d761f197e2a4b1d1d8e5d743438108
#
_cell.length_a   1.000
_cell.length_b   1.000
_cell.length_c   1.000
_cell.angle_alpha   90.00
_cell.angle_beta   90.00
_cell.angle_gamma   90.00
#
_symmetry.space_group_name_H-M   'P 1'
#
loop_
_entity.id
_entity.type
_entity.pdbx_description
1 polymer ?
#
loop_
_entity_poly.entity_id
_entity_poly.type
_entity_poly.pdbx_seq_one_letter_code
_entity_poly.pdbx_strand_id
1 'polypeptide(L)'
;AVLTLKTVFEGIEFETPACIRLTENPDGTLRNNIECCKRYPELDTPYFNVEFTPEVKQNLQEKGNAGCVVELELAEGVREPCLVSLNPKTNQLHHVPVSGITLPAEVNGTALTDEQRKRIANGESVLVENMWSEKKQRHYDARLQFNVCKGGFDYDFKGIARRQGQTAAQGQEQNRQQERELVIPTRLKGKDLTEEQRASLAQGKATYIKGMTDNEGNLFSAFVRVNHERAKLDFFKWNPDKSKKQEQSQQT
;
A
#
# COMPACT_ATOMS: atom_id res chain seq x y z
N ALA A 1 12.99 -4.11 18.70
CA ALA A 1 12.65 -3.19 19.80
C ALA A 1 13.72 -2.12 19.90
N VAL A 2 13.35 -0.89 20.27
CA VAL A 2 14.30 0.16 20.66
C VAL A 2 14.51 0.03 22.16
N LEU A 3 15.76 -0.10 22.57
CA LEU A 3 16.19 -0.20 23.98
C LEU A 3 17.09 0.99 24.31
N THR A 4 17.18 1.37 25.57
CA THR A 4 18.14 2.38 26.01
C THR A 4 19.44 1.66 26.35
N LEU A 5 20.49 1.96 25.61
CA LEU A 5 21.84 1.47 25.87
C LEU A 5 22.54 2.45 26.81
N LYS A 6 23.06 1.93 27.92
CA LYS A 6 23.92 2.68 28.85
C LYS A 6 25.35 2.25 28.63
N THR A 7 26.23 3.17 28.39
CA THR A 7 27.66 2.92 28.21
C THR A 7 28.49 4.00 28.89
N VAL A 8 29.70 3.65 29.26
CA VAL A 8 30.70 4.57 29.84
C VAL A 8 31.84 4.72 28.86
N PHE A 9 32.13 5.94 28.45
CA PHE A 9 33.27 6.26 27.62
C PHE A 9 34.10 7.37 28.30
N GLU A 10 35.38 7.12 28.53
CA GLU A 10 36.26 8.04 29.26
C GLU A 10 35.71 8.53 30.62
N GLY A 11 35.02 7.66 31.35
CA GLY A 11 34.43 7.98 32.64
C GLY A 11 33.10 8.75 32.59
N ILE A 12 32.58 9.05 31.40
CA ILE A 12 31.32 9.72 31.20
C ILE A 12 30.26 8.68 30.87
N GLU A 13 29.16 8.69 31.59
CA GLU A 13 27.99 7.84 31.29
C GLU A 13 27.17 8.44 30.13
N PHE A 14 26.88 7.60 29.14
CA PHE A 14 26.01 7.94 28.02
C PHE A 14 24.80 7.01 28.00
N GLU A 15 23.66 7.58 27.76
CA GLU A 15 22.42 6.85 27.46
C GLU A 15 21.99 7.17 26.04
N THR A 16 21.86 6.13 25.19
CA THR A 16 21.40 6.30 23.82
C THR A 16 20.37 5.24 23.47
N PRO A 17 19.28 5.60 22.78
CA PRO A 17 18.38 4.59 22.22
C PRO A 17 19.12 3.79 21.15
N ALA A 18 18.92 2.47 21.17
CA ALA A 18 19.53 1.56 20.22
C ALA A 18 18.56 0.44 19.81
N CYS A 19 18.69 -0.04 18.59
CA CYS A 19 18.03 -1.25 18.12
C CYS A 19 19.00 -2.42 18.20
N ILE A 20 18.56 -3.54 18.79
CA ILE A 20 19.28 -4.79 18.78
C ILE A 20 18.63 -5.72 17.77
N ARG A 21 19.42 -6.27 16.87
CA ARG A 21 19.02 -7.29 15.90
C ARG A 21 19.88 -8.53 16.14
N LEU A 22 19.20 -9.66 16.26
CA LEU A 22 19.83 -10.97 16.23
C LEU A 22 19.88 -11.47 14.78
N THR A 23 21.03 -11.86 14.32
CA THR A 23 21.24 -12.50 13.01
C THR A 23 21.88 -13.86 13.25
N GLU A 24 21.44 -14.87 12.54
CA GLU A 24 22.04 -16.20 12.55
C GLU A 24 23.16 -16.24 11.51
N ASN A 25 24.32 -16.70 11.95
CA ASN A 25 25.46 -16.96 11.09
C ASN A 25 25.28 -18.29 10.33
N PRO A 26 26.02 -18.54 9.24
CA PRO A 26 25.96 -19.80 8.51
C PRO A 26 26.30 -21.05 9.35
N ASP A 27 26.99 -20.88 10.45
CA ASP A 27 27.36 -21.94 11.41
C ASP A 27 26.28 -22.19 12.50
N GLY A 28 25.12 -21.50 12.42
CA GLY A 28 24.04 -21.57 13.39
C GLY A 28 24.26 -20.76 14.67
N THR A 29 25.36 -20.03 14.81
CA THR A 29 25.58 -19.12 15.94
C THR A 29 24.80 -17.83 15.76
N LEU A 30 24.40 -17.21 16.89
CA LEU A 30 23.69 -15.93 16.87
C LEU A 30 24.65 -14.76 17.05
N ARG A 31 24.56 -13.78 16.16
CA ARG A 31 25.29 -12.52 16.25
C ARG A 31 24.35 -11.40 16.66
N ASN A 32 24.76 -10.62 17.64
CA ASN A 32 24.09 -9.39 18.05
C ASN A 32 24.61 -8.21 17.21
N ASN A 33 23.71 -7.54 16.51
CA ASN A 33 24.00 -6.26 15.88
C ASN A 33 23.30 -5.17 16.68
N ILE A 34 24.10 -4.24 17.23
CA ILE A 34 23.60 -3.09 17.98
C ILE A 34 23.72 -1.86 17.08
N GLU A 35 22.61 -1.20 16.85
CA GLU A 35 22.54 0.00 16.02
C GLU A 35 21.99 1.16 16.86
N CYS A 36 22.84 2.12 17.21
CA CYS A 36 22.44 3.30 17.96
C CYS A 36 21.53 4.20 17.12
N CYS A 37 20.49 4.74 17.73
CA CYS A 37 19.56 5.63 17.03
C CYS A 37 20.19 7.03 16.90
N LYS A 38 20.22 7.57 15.69
CA LYS A 38 20.54 8.97 15.43
C LYS A 38 19.27 9.81 15.65
N ARG A 39 19.46 11.05 16.12
CA ARG A 39 18.32 11.97 16.32
C ARG A 39 17.64 12.33 15.00
N TYR A 40 18.45 12.49 13.94
CA TYR A 40 18.01 12.81 12.57
C TYR A 40 18.84 11.98 11.58
N PRO A 41 18.27 11.68 10.39
CA PRO A 41 19.05 11.06 9.32
C PRO A 41 20.10 12.05 8.79
N GLU A 42 21.33 11.62 8.66
CA GLU A 42 22.44 12.41 8.08
C GLU A 42 22.45 12.25 6.57
N LEU A 43 21.63 13.04 5.87
CA LEU A 43 21.51 12.98 4.41
C LEU A 43 22.32 14.09 3.70
N ASP A 44 22.79 15.09 4.45
CA ASP A 44 23.55 16.22 3.92
C ASP A 44 25.06 16.03 3.97
N THR A 45 25.53 14.99 4.65
CA THR A 45 26.91 14.57 4.65
C THR A 45 27.14 13.48 3.60
N PRO A 46 28.32 13.43 2.94
CA PRO A 46 28.63 12.35 2.00
C PRO A 46 28.52 10.98 2.67
N TYR A 47 27.83 10.06 2.01
CA TYR A 47 27.70 8.67 2.42
C TYR A 47 28.58 7.81 1.51
N PHE A 48 29.64 7.18 2.06
CA PHE A 48 30.66 6.48 1.28
C PHE A 48 31.20 7.35 0.11
N ASN A 49 31.67 8.56 0.46
CA ASN A 49 32.22 9.57 -0.45
C ASN A 49 31.25 10.03 -1.58
N VAL A 50 29.94 9.81 -1.42
CA VAL A 50 28.92 10.20 -2.40
C VAL A 50 27.89 11.13 -1.77
N GLU A 51 27.67 12.28 -2.36
CA GLU A 51 26.58 13.19 -2.00
C GLU A 51 25.30 12.74 -2.68
N PHE A 52 24.21 12.66 -1.91
CA PHE A 52 22.91 12.33 -2.45
C PHE A 52 22.30 13.53 -3.21
N THR A 53 21.67 13.24 -4.34
CA THR A 53 20.88 14.23 -5.06
C THR A 53 19.65 14.64 -4.23
N PRO A 54 19.06 15.81 -4.45
CA PRO A 54 17.85 16.25 -3.75
C PRO A 54 16.70 15.22 -3.85
N GLU A 55 16.56 14.57 -5.01
CA GLU A 55 15.55 13.53 -5.23
C GLU A 55 15.80 12.29 -4.36
N VAL A 56 17.03 11.82 -4.27
CA VAL A 56 17.41 10.68 -3.41
C VAL A 56 17.15 11.01 -1.94
N LYS A 57 17.53 12.22 -1.48
CA LYS A 57 17.28 12.69 -0.12
C LYS A 57 15.78 12.68 0.20
N GLN A 58 14.95 13.22 -0.70
CA GLN A 58 13.51 13.23 -0.55
C GLN A 58 12.94 11.80 -0.50
N ASN A 59 13.35 10.92 -1.40
CA ASN A 59 12.90 9.53 -1.41
C ASN A 59 13.27 8.79 -0.12
N LEU A 60 14.49 8.98 0.40
CA LEU A 60 14.93 8.40 1.67
C LEU A 60 14.09 8.90 2.84
N GLN A 61 13.78 10.20 2.89
CA GLN A 61 12.96 10.79 3.96
C GLN A 61 11.50 10.35 3.91
N GLU A 62 10.88 10.34 2.72
CA GLU A 62 9.45 10.08 2.56
C GLU A 62 9.11 8.59 2.46
N LYS A 63 9.97 7.80 1.81
CA LYS A 63 9.72 6.38 1.48
C LYS A 63 10.66 5.41 2.19
N GLY A 64 11.76 5.93 2.79
CA GLY A 64 12.77 5.09 3.40
C GLY A 64 13.71 4.37 2.43
N ASN A 65 13.60 4.64 1.11
CA ASN A 65 14.42 4.03 0.06
C ASN A 65 14.87 5.09 -0.93
N ALA A 66 16.10 4.97 -1.47
CA ALA A 66 16.65 5.93 -2.44
C ALA A 66 15.82 6.01 -3.74
N GLY A 67 15.16 4.92 -4.14
CA GLY A 67 14.33 4.85 -5.34
C GLY A 67 15.13 4.56 -6.62
N CYS A 68 16.42 4.48 -6.52
CA CYS A 68 17.36 4.18 -7.62
C CYS A 68 18.63 3.52 -7.08
N VAL A 69 19.47 3.06 -7.98
CA VAL A 69 20.84 2.63 -7.67
C VAL A 69 21.70 3.85 -7.40
N VAL A 70 22.55 3.77 -6.38
CA VAL A 70 23.54 4.78 -6.01
C VAL A 70 24.92 4.17 -6.09
N GLU A 71 25.86 4.82 -6.82
CA GLU A 71 27.25 4.38 -6.93
C GLU A 71 28.02 4.79 -5.68
N LEU A 72 28.23 3.87 -4.73
CA LEU A 72 28.93 4.10 -3.47
C LEU A 72 30.40 3.68 -3.59
N GLU A 73 31.30 4.45 -2.97
CA GLU A 73 32.70 4.11 -2.89
C GLU A 73 32.96 3.22 -1.65
N LEU A 74 32.78 1.90 -1.82
CA LEU A 74 32.89 0.93 -0.73
C LEU A 74 34.34 0.63 -0.34
N ALA A 75 35.28 0.85 -1.25
CA ALA A 75 36.74 0.82 -1.00
C ALA A 75 37.38 1.99 -1.75
N GLU A 76 38.59 2.37 -1.36
CA GLU A 76 39.33 3.49 -1.96
C GLU A 76 39.40 3.36 -3.49
N GLY A 77 38.79 4.29 -4.20
CA GLY A 77 38.70 4.33 -5.66
C GLY A 77 37.80 3.27 -6.31
N VAL A 78 37.14 2.42 -5.52
CA VAL A 78 36.22 1.37 -6.05
C VAL A 78 34.80 1.76 -5.79
N ARG A 79 34.06 2.07 -6.85
CA ARG A 79 32.62 2.36 -6.80
C ARG A 79 31.80 1.14 -7.19
N GLU A 80 30.78 0.87 -6.40
CA GLU A 80 29.85 -0.22 -6.64
C GLU A 80 28.40 0.28 -6.66
N PRO A 81 27.58 -0.22 -7.58
CA PRO A 81 26.15 0.09 -7.62
C PRO A 81 25.43 -0.55 -6.41
N CYS A 82 24.83 0.27 -5.58
CA CYS A 82 24.16 -0.14 -4.34
C CYS A 82 22.72 0.33 -4.29
N LEU A 83 21.87 -0.46 -3.62
CA LEU A 83 20.60 0.03 -3.10
C LEU A 83 20.82 0.61 -1.71
N VAL A 84 20.17 1.75 -1.44
CA VAL A 84 20.26 2.46 -0.16
C VAL A 84 18.89 2.60 0.46
N SER A 85 18.76 2.27 1.75
CA SER A 85 17.54 2.46 2.53
C SER A 85 17.84 3.13 3.86
N LEU A 86 16.90 3.91 4.35
CA LEU A 86 16.92 4.55 5.66
C LEU A 86 16.12 3.72 6.66
N ASN A 87 16.74 3.36 7.78
CA ASN A 87 16.05 2.69 8.87
C ASN A 87 15.22 3.72 9.68
N PRO A 88 13.89 3.68 9.64
CA PRO A 88 13.06 4.68 10.31
C PRO A 88 13.11 4.62 11.84
N LYS A 89 13.69 3.56 12.42
CA LYS A 89 13.83 3.41 13.87
C LYS A 89 15.13 4.00 14.41
N THR A 90 16.19 3.94 13.61
CA THR A 90 17.54 4.35 14.03
C THR A 90 18.02 5.60 13.31
N ASN A 91 17.31 6.05 12.26
CA ASN A 91 17.74 7.12 11.35
C ASN A 91 19.10 6.86 10.71
N GLN A 92 19.49 5.58 10.59
CA GLN A 92 20.73 5.19 9.93
C GLN A 92 20.49 4.69 8.51
N LEU A 93 21.44 4.99 7.64
CA LEU A 93 21.46 4.50 6.26
C LEU A 93 22.08 3.11 6.22
N HIS A 94 21.48 2.24 5.41
CA HIS A 94 21.99 0.93 5.07
C HIS A 94 22.09 0.80 3.56
N HIS A 95 23.09 0.08 3.10
CA HIS A 95 23.27 -0.22 1.69
C HIS A 95 23.55 -1.71 1.46
N VAL A 96 23.32 -2.14 0.23
CA VAL A 96 23.71 -3.46 -0.25
C VAL A 96 24.10 -3.34 -1.72
N PRO A 97 25.24 -3.90 -2.15
CA PRO A 97 25.59 -3.98 -3.56
C PRO A 97 24.50 -4.71 -4.35
N VAL A 98 24.18 -4.20 -5.54
CA VAL A 98 23.15 -4.83 -6.41
C VAL A 98 23.53 -6.28 -6.75
N SER A 99 24.83 -6.55 -6.88
CA SER A 99 25.38 -7.91 -7.11
C SER A 99 25.09 -8.90 -5.98
N GLY A 100 24.90 -8.41 -4.76
CA GLY A 100 24.56 -9.22 -3.58
C GLY A 100 23.07 -9.45 -3.35
N ILE A 101 22.20 -8.89 -4.19
CA ILE A 101 20.76 -9.00 -4.01
C ILE A 101 20.23 -10.24 -4.73
N THR A 102 19.64 -11.13 -3.97
CA THR A 102 18.88 -12.26 -4.53
C THR A 102 17.39 -12.00 -4.36
N LEU A 103 16.71 -11.69 -5.46
CA LEU A 103 15.27 -11.52 -5.46
C LEU A 103 14.56 -12.86 -5.64
N PRO A 104 13.50 -13.14 -4.87
CA PRO A 104 12.72 -14.36 -5.05
C PRO A 104 12.04 -14.38 -6.42
N ALA A 105 11.83 -15.57 -6.97
CA ALA A 105 11.09 -15.74 -8.22
C ALA A 105 9.60 -15.44 -8.05
N GLU A 106 9.10 -15.56 -6.82
CA GLU A 106 7.68 -15.42 -6.48
C GLU A 106 7.51 -14.62 -5.19
N VAL A 107 6.47 -13.78 -5.12
CA VAL A 107 6.09 -13.02 -3.92
C VAL A 107 4.61 -13.21 -3.67
N ASN A 108 4.27 -13.74 -2.49
CA ASN A 108 2.89 -13.94 -2.05
C ASN A 108 2.01 -14.66 -3.10
N GLY A 109 2.49 -15.77 -3.65
CA GLY A 109 1.78 -16.60 -4.62
C GLY A 109 1.76 -16.04 -6.05
N THR A 110 2.55 -14.99 -6.34
CA THR A 110 2.64 -14.40 -7.67
C THR A 110 4.07 -14.41 -8.17
N ALA A 111 4.30 -15.01 -9.33
CA ALA A 111 5.60 -15.02 -9.99
C ALA A 111 5.97 -13.59 -10.46
N LEU A 112 7.18 -13.17 -10.15
CA LEU A 112 7.74 -11.93 -10.67
C LEU A 112 8.31 -12.14 -12.07
N THR A 113 7.94 -11.29 -13.01
CA THR A 113 8.55 -11.29 -14.35
C THR A 113 10.02 -10.88 -14.28
N ASP A 114 10.81 -11.24 -15.28
CA ASP A 114 12.21 -10.84 -15.37
C ASP A 114 12.36 -9.31 -15.42
N GLU A 115 11.45 -8.63 -16.09
CA GLU A 115 11.42 -7.17 -16.12
C GLU A 115 11.13 -6.57 -14.75
N GLN A 116 10.15 -7.12 -14.02
CA GLN A 116 9.83 -6.67 -12.67
C GLN A 116 11.03 -6.88 -11.72
N ARG A 117 11.67 -8.05 -11.79
CA ARG A 117 12.88 -8.32 -10.97
C ARG A 117 14.01 -7.35 -11.29
N LYS A 118 14.27 -7.10 -12.58
CA LYS A 118 15.31 -6.16 -13.02
C LYS A 118 15.04 -4.74 -12.54
N ARG A 119 13.80 -4.26 -12.63
CA ARG A 119 13.41 -2.94 -12.14
C ARG A 119 13.52 -2.83 -10.61
N ILE A 120 13.11 -3.85 -9.88
CA ILE A 120 13.27 -3.91 -8.42
C ILE A 120 14.74 -3.91 -8.03
N ALA A 121 15.61 -4.65 -8.75
CA ALA A 121 17.05 -4.64 -8.52
C ALA A 121 17.69 -3.27 -8.80
N ASN A 122 17.07 -2.45 -9.65
CA ASN A 122 17.44 -1.06 -9.89
C ASN A 122 16.87 -0.08 -8.83
N GLY A 123 16.22 -0.58 -7.78
CA GLY A 123 15.66 0.24 -6.70
C GLY A 123 14.29 0.82 -6.99
N GLU A 124 13.68 0.49 -8.14
CA GLU A 124 12.38 1.02 -8.51
C GLU A 124 11.23 0.38 -7.74
N SER A 125 10.15 1.14 -7.59
CA SER A 125 8.87 0.65 -7.09
C SER A 125 8.02 0.10 -8.23
N VAL A 126 7.67 -1.19 -8.20
CA VAL A 126 7.03 -1.92 -9.29
C VAL A 126 5.67 -2.46 -8.86
N LEU A 127 4.64 -2.24 -9.70
CA LEU A 127 3.31 -2.82 -9.45
C LEU A 127 3.35 -4.33 -9.68
N VAL A 128 2.92 -5.07 -8.65
CA VAL A 128 2.68 -6.52 -8.73
C VAL A 128 1.21 -6.76 -8.38
N GLU A 129 0.53 -7.41 -9.29
CA GLU A 129 -0.90 -7.66 -9.21
C GLU A 129 -1.17 -9.10 -8.77
N ASN A 130 -2.35 -9.30 -8.20
CA ASN A 130 -2.89 -10.62 -7.88
C ASN A 130 -2.12 -11.41 -6.83
N MET A 131 -1.38 -10.74 -5.92
CA MET A 131 -0.73 -11.39 -4.79
C MET A 131 -1.76 -11.92 -3.80
N TRP A 132 -1.45 -13.05 -3.15
CA TRP A 132 -2.33 -13.66 -2.16
C TRP A 132 -2.01 -13.21 -0.74
N SER A 133 -3.02 -12.86 0.04
CA SER A 133 -2.89 -12.58 1.48
C SER A 133 -3.49 -13.71 2.31
N GLU A 134 -2.66 -14.55 2.90
CA GLU A 134 -3.13 -15.62 3.80
C GLU A 134 -3.92 -15.09 4.99
N LYS A 135 -3.48 -13.98 5.59
CA LYS A 135 -4.17 -13.36 6.73
C LYS A 135 -5.57 -12.86 6.40
N LYS A 136 -5.77 -12.37 5.16
CA LYS A 136 -7.05 -11.78 4.72
C LYS A 136 -7.82 -12.69 3.77
N GLN A 137 -7.25 -13.84 3.38
CA GLN A 137 -7.83 -14.82 2.45
C GLN A 137 -8.37 -14.16 1.18
N ARG A 138 -7.56 -13.28 0.56
CA ARG A 138 -7.93 -12.55 -0.66
C ARG A 138 -6.72 -12.13 -1.46
N HIS A 139 -6.94 -11.94 -2.76
CA HIS A 139 -5.96 -11.32 -3.63
C HIS A 139 -5.88 -9.82 -3.41
N TYR A 140 -4.70 -9.26 -3.66
CA TYR A 140 -4.44 -7.83 -3.60
C TYR A 140 -3.32 -7.43 -4.56
N ASP A 141 -3.31 -6.16 -4.90
CA ASP A 141 -2.27 -5.54 -5.70
C ASP A 141 -1.48 -4.58 -4.82
N ALA A 142 -0.18 -4.49 -5.03
CA ALA A 142 0.69 -3.53 -4.34
C ALA A 142 1.89 -3.15 -5.21
N ARG A 143 2.46 -1.98 -4.95
CA ARG A 143 3.78 -1.65 -5.46
C ARG A 143 4.81 -2.22 -4.52
N LEU A 144 5.74 -2.99 -5.07
CA LEU A 144 6.85 -3.58 -4.34
C LEU A 144 8.13 -2.77 -4.59
N GLN A 145 8.87 -2.48 -3.53
CA GLN A 145 10.21 -1.90 -3.60
C GLN A 145 11.11 -2.64 -2.61
N PHE A 146 12.32 -3.00 -3.04
CA PHE A 146 13.24 -3.69 -2.14
C PHE A 146 13.75 -2.73 -1.07
N ASN A 147 13.71 -3.17 0.19
CA ASN A 147 14.19 -2.40 1.34
C ASN A 147 15.38 -3.12 1.99
N VAL A 148 16.53 -2.48 1.93
CA VAL A 148 17.80 -3.01 2.46
C VAL A 148 17.71 -3.27 3.97
N CYS A 149 17.10 -2.37 4.73
CA CYS A 149 16.97 -2.51 6.18
C CYS A 149 16.15 -3.72 6.61
N LYS A 150 15.21 -4.15 5.75
CA LYS A 150 14.33 -5.29 5.99
C LYS A 150 14.85 -6.59 5.39
N GLY A 151 15.79 -6.49 4.43
CA GLY A 151 16.17 -7.62 3.59
C GLY A 151 14.99 -8.20 2.80
N GLY A 152 14.04 -7.36 2.40
CA GLY A 152 12.78 -7.76 1.78
C GLY A 152 12.05 -6.60 1.13
N PHE A 153 10.74 -6.74 0.93
CA PHE A 153 9.95 -5.74 0.21
C PHE A 153 9.18 -4.81 1.13
N ASP A 154 9.09 -3.55 0.72
CA ASP A 154 8.06 -2.61 1.13
C ASP A 154 6.87 -2.74 0.19
N TYR A 155 5.67 -2.63 0.76
CA TYR A 155 4.39 -2.71 0.05
C TYR A 155 3.70 -1.36 0.11
N ASP A 156 3.54 -0.71 -1.04
CA ASP A 156 2.78 0.53 -1.14
C ASP A 156 1.44 0.29 -1.86
N PHE A 157 0.37 0.75 -1.22
CA PHE A 157 -1.01 0.61 -1.71
C PHE A 157 -1.60 1.93 -2.21
N LYS A 158 -0.82 3.02 -2.21
CA LYS A 158 -1.29 4.33 -2.66
C LYS A 158 -1.61 4.32 -4.15
N GLY A 159 -2.79 4.86 -4.49
CA GLY A 159 -3.24 4.95 -5.88
C GLY A 159 -3.64 3.62 -6.53
N ILE A 160 -3.69 2.53 -5.78
CA ILE A 160 -4.11 1.22 -6.27
C ILE A 160 -5.58 1.03 -5.91
N ALA A 161 -6.43 0.79 -6.92
CA ALA A 161 -7.84 0.48 -6.72
C ALA A 161 -7.97 -0.80 -5.87
N ARG A 162 -8.71 -0.74 -4.77
CA ARG A 162 -8.97 -1.94 -3.96
C ARG A 162 -9.82 -2.91 -4.77
N ARG A 163 -9.29 -4.09 -5.07
CA ARG A 163 -10.11 -5.20 -5.58
C ARG A 163 -11.17 -5.53 -4.50
N GLN A 164 -12.44 -5.25 -4.78
CA GLN A 164 -13.54 -5.69 -3.91
C GLN A 164 -13.73 -7.19 -4.12
N GLY A 165 -13.43 -7.95 -3.06
CA GLY A 165 -13.74 -9.34 -2.78
C GLY A 165 -14.04 -10.29 -3.95
N GLN A 166 -13.03 -11.09 -4.35
CA GLN A 166 -13.30 -12.41 -4.92
C GLN A 166 -12.90 -13.44 -3.86
N THR A 167 -13.90 -14.01 -3.23
CA THR A 167 -13.78 -15.29 -2.52
C THR A 167 -13.44 -16.37 -3.54
N ALA A 168 -12.55 -17.28 -3.14
CA ALA A 168 -12.06 -18.37 -3.96
C ALA A 168 -13.20 -19.19 -4.58
N ALA A 169 -13.42 -19.05 -5.88
CA ALA A 169 -13.95 -20.08 -6.77
C ALA A 169 -13.79 -19.61 -8.22
N GLN A 170 -13.10 -20.42 -8.99
CA GLN A 170 -13.01 -20.48 -10.45
C GLN A 170 -12.06 -19.51 -11.15
N GLY A 171 -10.95 -20.10 -11.57
CA GLY A 171 -10.10 -19.62 -12.66
C GLY A 171 -10.81 -19.69 -13.99
N GLN A 172 -10.21 -18.91 -14.89
CA GLN A 172 -10.36 -18.85 -16.35
C GLN A 172 -11.31 -17.80 -16.91
N GLU A 173 -10.66 -17.00 -17.74
CA GLU A 173 -11.08 -16.39 -19.01
C GLU A 173 -11.45 -14.92 -19.06
N GLN A 174 -10.51 -14.20 -19.70
CA GLN A 174 -10.70 -13.25 -20.81
C GLN A 174 -11.39 -11.91 -20.53
N ASN A 175 -10.52 -10.86 -20.60
CA ASN A 175 -10.72 -9.65 -21.40
C ASN A 175 -12.16 -9.44 -21.89
N ARG A 176 -12.90 -8.57 -21.20
CA ARG A 176 -13.96 -7.77 -21.81
C ARG A 176 -14.12 -6.46 -21.09
N GLN A 177 -13.78 -5.38 -21.77
CA GLN A 177 -14.49 -4.10 -21.62
C GLN A 177 -16.00 -4.41 -21.69
N GLN A 178 -16.68 -4.35 -20.56
CA GLN A 178 -18.13 -4.24 -20.52
C GLN A 178 -18.46 -3.25 -19.40
N GLU A 179 -19.12 -2.19 -19.78
CA GLU A 179 -19.92 -1.34 -18.91
C GLU A 179 -20.60 -2.20 -17.86
N ARG A 180 -20.26 -1.98 -16.58
CA ARG A 180 -20.91 -2.68 -15.48
C ARG A 180 -22.34 -2.18 -15.38
N GLU A 181 -23.24 -2.86 -16.06
CA GLU A 181 -24.66 -2.73 -15.85
C GLU A 181 -24.94 -3.08 -14.38
N LEU A 182 -25.34 -2.10 -13.60
CA LEU A 182 -25.66 -2.30 -12.19
C LEU A 182 -26.94 -3.15 -12.12
N VAL A 183 -26.80 -4.43 -11.80
CA VAL A 183 -27.93 -5.32 -11.58
C VAL A 183 -28.65 -4.87 -10.31
N ILE A 184 -29.83 -4.27 -10.48
CA ILE A 184 -30.67 -3.86 -9.35
C ILE A 184 -31.20 -5.12 -8.67
N PRO A 185 -30.91 -5.32 -7.37
CA PRO A 185 -31.33 -6.52 -6.68
C PRO A 185 -32.84 -6.59 -6.56
N THR A 186 -33.42 -7.79 -6.59
CA THR A 186 -34.86 -8.00 -6.35
C THR A 186 -35.25 -7.74 -4.90
N ARG A 187 -34.27 -7.85 -3.97
CA ARG A 187 -34.47 -7.62 -2.54
C ARG A 187 -33.40 -6.68 -2.00
N LEU A 188 -33.81 -5.63 -1.29
CA LEU A 188 -32.93 -4.61 -0.73
C LEU A 188 -33.18 -4.46 0.78
N LYS A 189 -32.15 -4.67 1.59
CA LYS A 189 -32.22 -4.54 3.05
C LYS A 189 -33.45 -5.26 3.65
N GLY A 190 -33.63 -6.52 3.29
CA GLY A 190 -34.73 -7.35 3.79
C GLY A 190 -36.09 -7.12 3.15
N LYS A 191 -36.22 -6.10 2.28
CA LYS A 191 -37.51 -5.76 1.58
C LYS A 191 -37.43 -6.15 0.12
N ASP A 192 -38.45 -6.85 -0.38
CA ASP A 192 -38.64 -7.14 -1.81
C ASP A 192 -39.06 -5.87 -2.55
N LEU A 193 -38.36 -5.56 -3.65
CA LEU A 193 -38.66 -4.42 -4.51
C LEU A 193 -39.72 -4.78 -5.54
N THR A 194 -40.71 -3.89 -5.71
CA THR A 194 -41.68 -4.04 -6.80
C THR A 194 -41.02 -3.81 -8.16
N GLU A 195 -41.67 -4.29 -9.23
CA GLU A 195 -41.17 -4.07 -10.59
C GLU A 195 -41.06 -2.59 -10.94
N GLU A 196 -42.04 -1.78 -10.51
CA GLU A 196 -42.05 -0.33 -10.69
C GLU A 196 -40.88 0.35 -9.97
N GLN A 197 -40.56 -0.10 -8.74
CA GLN A 197 -39.42 0.41 -7.98
C GLN A 197 -38.09 0.06 -8.66
N ARG A 198 -37.94 -1.16 -9.16
CA ARG A 198 -36.77 -1.58 -9.91
C ARG A 198 -36.62 -0.81 -11.22
N ALA A 199 -37.68 -0.61 -11.97
CA ALA A 199 -37.69 0.17 -13.20
C ALA A 199 -37.28 1.63 -12.94
N SER A 200 -37.79 2.25 -11.86
CA SER A 200 -37.45 3.61 -11.47
C SER A 200 -35.97 3.75 -11.08
N LEU A 201 -35.44 2.77 -10.32
CA LEU A 201 -34.03 2.72 -9.97
C LEU A 201 -33.13 2.52 -11.20
N ALA A 202 -33.53 1.67 -12.16
CA ALA A 202 -32.84 1.47 -13.43
C ALA A 202 -32.72 2.76 -14.24
N GLN A 203 -33.74 3.63 -14.17
CA GLN A 203 -33.74 4.95 -14.79
C GLN A 203 -32.93 6.00 -14.00
N GLY A 204 -32.23 5.61 -12.92
CA GLY A 204 -31.47 6.53 -12.08
C GLY A 204 -32.30 7.49 -11.23
N LYS A 205 -33.62 7.27 -11.13
CA LYS A 205 -34.53 8.08 -10.33
C LYS A 205 -34.53 7.68 -8.86
N ALA A 206 -34.61 8.66 -7.96
CA ALA A 206 -34.72 8.40 -6.53
C ALA A 206 -36.09 7.80 -6.21
N THR A 207 -36.07 6.57 -5.69
CA THR A 207 -37.29 5.78 -5.40
C THR A 207 -37.44 5.60 -3.90
N TYR A 208 -38.63 5.91 -3.36
CA TYR A 208 -38.94 5.73 -1.94
C TYR A 208 -39.24 4.26 -1.62
N ILE A 209 -38.45 3.69 -0.70
CA ILE A 209 -38.62 2.31 -0.25
C ILE A 209 -38.91 2.31 1.24
N LYS A 210 -40.04 1.70 1.61
CA LYS A 210 -40.56 1.66 2.96
C LYS A 210 -40.35 0.31 3.61
N GLY A 211 -39.95 0.29 4.90
CA GLY A 211 -39.84 -0.93 5.68
C GLY A 211 -38.62 -1.79 5.35
N MET A 212 -37.50 -1.16 5.05
CA MET A 212 -36.18 -1.81 5.00
C MET A 212 -35.68 -2.06 6.41
N THR A 213 -34.78 -3.03 6.58
CA THR A 213 -34.19 -3.38 7.87
C THR A 213 -32.70 -3.00 7.88
N ASP A 214 -32.23 -2.31 8.91
CA ASP A 214 -30.82 -2.00 9.09
C ASP A 214 -30.03 -3.22 9.64
N ASN A 215 -28.73 -3.05 9.87
CA ASN A 215 -27.87 -4.13 10.37
C ASN A 215 -28.14 -4.50 11.85
N GLU A 216 -28.89 -3.65 12.57
CA GLU A 216 -29.28 -3.84 13.98
C GLU A 216 -30.71 -4.43 14.09
N GLY A 217 -31.40 -4.63 12.95
CA GLY A 217 -32.76 -5.20 12.91
C GLY A 217 -33.87 -4.16 12.98
N ASN A 218 -33.57 -2.84 12.99
CA ASN A 218 -34.56 -1.80 13.06
C ASN A 218 -35.16 -1.51 11.67
N LEU A 219 -36.47 -1.24 11.65
CA LEU A 219 -37.16 -0.86 10.41
C LEU A 219 -36.94 0.61 10.07
N PHE A 220 -36.51 0.88 8.85
CA PHE A 220 -36.36 2.24 8.33
C PHE A 220 -36.92 2.39 6.91
N SER A 221 -37.07 3.63 6.48
CA SER A 221 -37.54 3.96 5.13
C SER A 221 -36.67 5.08 4.56
N ALA A 222 -36.32 5.00 3.28
CA ALA A 222 -35.42 5.97 2.65
C ALA A 222 -35.72 6.09 1.15
N PHE A 223 -35.29 7.22 0.56
CA PHE A 223 -35.13 7.32 -0.88
C PHE A 223 -33.86 6.64 -1.29
N VAL A 224 -33.92 5.76 -2.27
CA VAL A 224 -32.78 5.02 -2.82
C VAL A 224 -32.57 5.46 -4.26
N ARG A 225 -31.33 5.71 -4.63
CA ARG A 225 -30.92 6.05 -6.01
C ARG A 225 -29.67 5.29 -6.40
N VAL A 226 -29.59 4.91 -7.67
CA VAL A 226 -28.40 4.31 -8.26
C VAL A 226 -27.32 5.37 -8.43
N ASN A 227 -26.15 5.11 -7.86
CA ASN A 227 -24.93 5.88 -8.11
C ASN A 227 -24.08 5.12 -9.14
N HIS A 228 -24.12 5.57 -10.39
CA HIS A 228 -23.39 4.93 -11.49
C HIS A 228 -21.86 5.05 -11.35
N GLU A 229 -21.36 6.16 -10.77
CA GLU A 229 -19.91 6.35 -10.56
C GLU A 229 -19.33 5.35 -9.57
N ARG A 230 -20.10 5.02 -8.53
CA ARG A 230 -19.68 4.10 -7.47
C ARG A 230 -20.24 2.69 -7.63
N ALA A 231 -21.07 2.45 -8.65
CA ALA A 231 -21.81 1.21 -8.86
C ALA A 231 -22.51 0.71 -7.57
N LYS A 232 -23.19 1.64 -6.85
CA LYS A 232 -23.87 1.39 -5.56
C LYS A 232 -25.22 2.06 -5.48
N LEU A 233 -26.04 1.62 -4.51
CA LEU A 233 -27.28 2.28 -4.13
C LEU A 233 -27.01 3.23 -2.96
N ASP A 234 -27.30 4.52 -3.15
CA ASP A 234 -27.21 5.54 -2.11
C ASP A 234 -28.57 5.75 -1.47
N PHE A 235 -28.58 5.98 -0.14
CA PHE A 235 -29.79 6.14 0.68
C PHE A 235 -29.91 7.58 1.19
N PHE A 236 -31.09 8.20 1.00
CA PHE A 236 -31.35 9.59 1.38
C PHE A 236 -32.61 9.69 2.25
N LYS A 237 -32.59 10.58 3.25
CA LYS A 237 -33.75 10.87 4.09
C LYS A 237 -34.87 11.62 3.33
N TRP A 238 -34.49 12.43 2.32
CA TRP A 238 -35.37 13.22 1.46
C TRP A 238 -35.11 12.91 0.00
N ASN A 239 -36.05 13.29 -0.86
CA ASN A 239 -35.94 13.03 -2.29
C ASN A 239 -34.87 13.93 -2.93
N PRO A 240 -33.70 13.38 -3.35
CA PRO A 240 -32.63 14.17 -3.93
C PRO A 240 -32.96 14.72 -5.32
N ASP A 241 -33.98 14.23 -5.99
CA ASP A 241 -34.37 14.70 -7.32
C ASP A 241 -35.25 15.98 -7.23
N LYS A 242 -35.83 16.31 -6.06
CA LYS A 242 -36.59 17.55 -5.86
C LYS A 242 -35.71 18.79 -5.73
N SER A 243 -34.48 18.65 -5.22
CA SER A 243 -33.52 19.78 -5.07
C SER A 243 -32.98 20.29 -6.40
N LYS A 244 -32.93 19.45 -7.44
CA LYS A 244 -32.43 19.87 -8.78
C LYS A 244 -33.45 20.73 -9.57
N LYS A 245 -34.73 20.75 -9.21
CA LYS A 245 -35.76 21.55 -9.89
C LYS A 245 -35.75 23.04 -9.46
N GLN A 246 -35.15 23.39 -8.33
CA GLN A 246 -35.09 24.79 -7.87
C GLN A 246 -33.93 25.60 -8.43
N GLU A 247 -32.89 24.98 -8.95
CA GLU A 247 -31.75 25.70 -9.56
C GLU A 247 -31.95 26.05 -11.04
N GLN A 248 -32.91 25.41 -11.73
CA GLN A 248 -33.21 25.72 -13.14
C GLN A 248 -34.29 26.81 -13.32
N SER A 249 -34.90 27.32 -12.25
CA SER A 249 -35.96 28.35 -12.33
C SER A 249 -35.51 29.77 -12.00
N GLN A 250 -34.19 30.02 -11.84
CA GLN A 250 -33.63 31.35 -11.57
C GLN A 250 -32.66 31.87 -12.65
N GLN A 251 -32.73 31.32 -13.86
CA GLN A 251 -32.07 31.91 -15.03
C GLN A 251 -33.09 32.03 -16.16
N THR A 252 -33.97 33.03 -16.01
CA THR A 252 -34.69 33.66 -17.14
C THR A 252 -34.86 35.12 -16.81
#